data_5d27cd58c6c51e9403dd2c53cc95678d
#
_entry.id   5d27cd58c6c51e9403dd2c53cc95678d
#
_cell.length_a   1.000
_cell.length_b   1.000
_cell.length_c   1.000
_cell.angle_alpha   90.00
_cell.angle_beta   90.00
_cell.angle_gamma   90.00
#
_symmetry.space_group_name_H-M   'P 1'
#
loop_
_entity.id
_entity.type
_entity.pdbx_description
1 polymer ?
#
loop_
_entity_poly.entity_id
_entity_poly.type
_entity_poly.pdbx_seq_one_letter_code
_entity_poly.pdbx_strand_id
1 'polypeptide(L)'
;MTRVRALNLFPIMAMSVFLMAAALAAPALAQAGDAVVAQARAAGQVGEQADGYLGFVPGTAISAEVRSHVDQINIRRRALYASRASERNVSVNEMAAAVACEIFSGRIEVGERYRDASGQWRQRTAAQPVAMPSFCPS
;
A
#
# COMPACT_ATOMS: atom_id res chain seq x y z
N MET A 1 -32.47 -63.34 38.49
CA MET A 1 -33.34 -62.53 37.67
C MET A 1 -32.85 -61.06 37.79
N THR A 2 -31.94 -60.66 36.92
CA THR A 2 -31.35 -59.29 36.99
C THR A 2 -31.54 -58.62 35.63
N ARG A 3 -32.42 -57.61 35.58
CA ARG A 3 -32.70 -56.81 34.38
C ARG A 3 -31.63 -55.75 34.19
N VAL A 4 -30.88 -55.86 33.13
CA VAL A 4 -29.95 -54.87 32.70
C VAL A 4 -30.72 -53.81 31.91
N ARG A 5 -30.74 -52.55 32.39
CA ARG A 5 -31.28 -51.38 31.68
C ARG A 5 -30.24 -50.87 30.70
N ALA A 6 -30.59 -50.88 29.43
CA ALA A 6 -29.81 -50.24 28.36
C ALA A 6 -29.88 -48.74 28.48
N LEU A 7 -28.72 -48.10 28.59
CA LEU A 7 -28.58 -46.65 28.54
C LEU A 7 -28.47 -46.23 27.08
N ASN A 8 -29.44 -45.50 26.59
CA ASN A 8 -29.40 -44.88 25.26
C ASN A 8 -28.45 -43.68 25.31
N LEU A 9 -27.30 -43.81 24.70
CA LEU A 9 -26.45 -42.66 24.34
C LEU A 9 -26.99 -42.03 23.07
N PHE A 10 -27.52 -40.80 23.18
CA PHE A 10 -27.76 -39.94 22.02
C PHE A 10 -26.44 -39.35 21.56
N PRO A 11 -26.08 -39.39 20.28
CA PRO A 11 -24.96 -38.66 19.76
C PRO A 11 -25.42 -37.21 19.51
N ILE A 12 -24.86 -36.24 20.28
CA ILE A 12 -24.89 -34.82 19.91
C ILE A 12 -23.74 -34.63 18.93
N MET A 13 -24.05 -34.65 17.66
CA MET A 13 -23.13 -34.25 16.60
C MET A 13 -23.80 -33.25 15.71
N ALA A 14 -23.02 -32.23 15.37
CA ALA A 14 -23.26 -31.22 14.33
C ALA A 14 -23.80 -29.89 14.81
N MET A 15 -22.88 -28.97 15.12
CA MET A 15 -23.01 -27.57 14.67
C MET A 15 -21.71 -26.81 14.96
N SER A 16 -20.75 -26.85 14.06
CA SER A 16 -19.61 -25.90 14.09
C SER A 16 -18.82 -25.99 12.79
N VAL A 17 -19.38 -25.57 11.67
CA VAL A 17 -18.58 -25.20 10.48
C VAL A 17 -19.40 -24.17 9.69
N PHE A 18 -19.30 -22.91 10.03
CA PHE A 18 -19.63 -21.82 9.10
C PHE A 18 -19.20 -20.46 9.69
N LEU A 19 -17.89 -20.24 9.84
CA LEU A 19 -17.38 -18.87 10.07
C LEU A 19 -15.90 -18.76 9.72
N MET A 20 -15.50 -19.07 8.49
CA MET A 20 -14.09 -18.89 8.08
C MET A 20 -13.87 -18.46 6.62
N ALA A 21 -14.84 -17.82 5.99
CA ALA A 21 -14.69 -17.42 4.58
C ALA A 21 -14.47 -15.89 4.36
N ALA A 22 -14.65 -15.06 5.36
CA ALA A 22 -14.61 -13.60 5.17
C ALA A 22 -13.22 -12.96 5.35
N ALA A 23 -12.26 -13.66 5.99
CA ALA A 23 -10.96 -13.07 6.34
C ALA A 23 -9.91 -13.09 5.21
N LEU A 24 -10.12 -13.85 4.14
CA LEU A 24 -9.14 -14.03 3.05
C LEU A 24 -9.33 -13.10 1.85
N ALA A 25 -10.48 -12.46 1.71
CA ALA A 25 -10.77 -11.61 0.53
C ALA A 25 -10.10 -10.22 0.60
N ALA A 26 -9.96 -9.64 1.77
CA ALA A 26 -9.39 -8.30 1.93
C ALA A 26 -7.89 -8.20 1.52
N PRO A 27 -7.00 -9.14 1.89
CA PRO A 27 -5.61 -9.08 1.41
C PRO A 27 -5.48 -9.32 -0.09
N ALA A 28 -6.31 -10.18 -0.70
CA ALA A 28 -6.27 -10.42 -2.14
C ALA A 28 -6.69 -9.20 -2.97
N LEU A 29 -7.69 -8.44 -2.53
CA LEU A 29 -8.12 -7.20 -3.18
C LEU A 29 -7.07 -6.09 -3.05
N ALA A 30 -6.40 -5.98 -1.91
CA ALA A 30 -5.31 -5.04 -1.72
C ALA A 30 -4.12 -5.36 -2.64
N GLN A 31 -3.73 -6.62 -2.77
CA GLN A 31 -2.66 -7.07 -3.67
C GLN A 31 -3.01 -6.82 -5.15
N ALA A 32 -4.25 -7.04 -5.57
CA ALA A 32 -4.70 -6.73 -6.92
C ALA A 32 -4.59 -5.23 -7.23
N GLY A 33 -4.97 -4.37 -6.29
CA GLY A 33 -4.83 -2.92 -6.43
C GLY A 33 -3.38 -2.46 -6.49
N ASP A 34 -2.50 -3.06 -5.72
CA ASP A 34 -1.07 -2.77 -5.74
C ASP A 34 -0.44 -3.19 -7.08
N ALA A 35 -0.88 -4.30 -7.71
CA ALA A 35 -0.45 -4.72 -9.02
C ALA A 35 -0.88 -3.74 -10.14
N VAL A 36 -2.10 -3.22 -10.10
CA VAL A 36 -2.60 -2.20 -11.04
C VAL A 36 -1.72 -0.95 -10.97
N VAL A 37 -1.39 -0.47 -9.77
CA VAL A 37 -0.56 0.71 -9.60
C VAL A 37 0.89 0.43 -10.00
N ALA A 38 1.44 -0.77 -9.75
CA ALA A 38 2.77 -1.15 -10.21
C ALA A 38 2.88 -1.11 -11.76
N GLN A 39 1.87 -1.60 -12.46
CA GLN A 39 1.79 -1.50 -13.93
C GLN A 39 1.72 -0.04 -14.40
N ALA A 40 0.92 0.80 -13.74
CA ALA A 40 0.82 2.22 -14.07
C ALA A 40 2.14 2.98 -13.81
N ARG A 41 2.92 2.59 -12.79
CA ARG A 41 4.27 3.11 -12.55
C ARG A 41 5.24 2.71 -13.68
N ALA A 42 5.25 1.44 -14.04
CA ALA A 42 6.07 0.95 -15.15
C ALA A 42 5.71 1.62 -16.49
N ALA A 43 4.43 1.94 -16.70
CA ALA A 43 3.94 2.67 -17.87
C ALA A 43 4.21 4.19 -17.82
N GLY A 44 4.78 4.72 -16.73
CA GLY A 44 5.08 6.14 -16.57
C GLY A 44 3.84 7.03 -16.31
N GLN A 45 2.73 6.44 -15.91
CA GLN A 45 1.46 7.15 -15.63
C GLN A 45 1.38 7.67 -14.19
N VAL A 46 2.02 6.95 -13.26
CA VAL A 46 2.02 7.21 -11.82
C VAL A 46 3.47 7.18 -11.33
N GLY A 47 3.80 8.00 -10.35
CA GLY A 47 5.12 8.00 -9.74
C GLY A 47 5.10 8.45 -8.28
N GLU A 48 6.19 8.14 -7.58
CA GLU A 48 6.42 8.61 -6.22
C GLU A 48 6.73 10.11 -6.22
N GLN A 49 6.28 10.82 -5.19
CA GLN A 49 6.54 12.23 -5.02
C GLN A 49 7.35 12.50 -3.74
N ALA A 50 8.11 13.59 -3.74
CA ALA A 50 8.92 14.02 -2.59
C ALA A 50 8.09 14.38 -1.35
N ASP A 51 6.77 14.51 -1.47
CA ASP A 51 5.84 14.69 -0.36
C ASP A 51 5.39 13.38 0.33
N GLY A 52 5.87 12.23 -0.16
CA GLY A 52 5.55 10.90 0.40
C GLY A 52 4.31 10.23 -0.17
N TYR A 53 3.67 10.81 -1.19
CA TYR A 53 2.48 10.27 -1.84
C TYR A 53 2.73 9.89 -3.29
N LEU A 54 1.82 9.09 -3.85
CA LEU A 54 1.78 8.83 -5.29
C LEU A 54 1.13 10.01 -6.01
N GLY A 55 1.61 10.33 -7.20
CA GLY A 55 1.03 11.34 -8.09
C GLY A 55 0.85 10.83 -9.51
N PHE A 56 0.03 11.56 -10.27
CA PHE A 56 -0.20 11.28 -11.68
C PHE A 56 0.75 12.11 -12.53
N VAL A 57 1.39 11.45 -13.50
CA VAL A 57 2.31 12.11 -14.44
C VAL A 57 1.49 12.93 -15.44
N PRO A 58 1.73 14.24 -15.59
CA PRO A 58 1.00 15.08 -16.54
C PRO A 58 1.12 14.60 -17.98
N GLY A 59 0.05 14.77 -18.75
CA GLY A 59 0.04 14.40 -20.16
C GLY A 59 -0.16 12.91 -20.44
N THR A 60 -0.39 12.09 -19.40
CA THR A 60 -0.70 10.66 -19.56
C THR A 60 -2.19 10.41 -19.35
N ALA A 61 -2.75 9.44 -20.07
CA ALA A 61 -4.13 9.00 -19.86
C ALA A 61 -4.21 8.10 -18.64
N ILE A 62 -4.97 8.51 -17.62
CA ILE A 62 -5.16 7.77 -16.36
C ILE A 62 -6.57 7.19 -16.35
N SER A 63 -6.67 5.85 -16.27
CA SER A 63 -7.96 5.18 -16.15
C SER A 63 -8.61 5.46 -14.78
N ALA A 64 -9.92 5.34 -14.69
CA ALA A 64 -10.66 5.46 -13.43
C ALA A 64 -10.20 4.41 -12.40
N GLU A 65 -9.86 3.21 -12.87
CA GLU A 65 -9.33 2.12 -12.02
C GLU A 65 -7.99 2.51 -11.39
N VAL A 66 -7.01 2.95 -12.18
CA VAL A 66 -5.70 3.41 -11.69
C VAL A 66 -5.89 4.55 -10.69
N ARG A 67 -6.74 5.53 -11.01
CA ARG A 67 -7.03 6.66 -10.11
C ARG A 67 -7.57 6.19 -8.77
N SER A 68 -8.56 5.31 -8.78
CA SER A 68 -9.17 4.75 -7.57
C SER A 68 -8.14 4.03 -6.68
N HIS A 69 -7.26 3.22 -7.28
CA HIS A 69 -6.25 2.49 -6.51
C HIS A 69 -5.16 3.42 -5.96
N VAL A 70 -4.71 4.42 -6.72
CA VAL A 70 -3.77 5.45 -6.23
C VAL A 70 -4.37 6.22 -5.05
N ASP A 71 -5.63 6.63 -5.14
CA ASP A 71 -6.32 7.34 -4.07
C ASP A 71 -6.42 6.48 -2.80
N GLN A 72 -6.76 5.20 -2.94
CA GLN A 72 -6.78 4.25 -1.82
C GLN A 72 -5.41 4.06 -1.17
N ILE A 73 -4.33 3.96 -1.96
CA ILE A 73 -2.97 3.88 -1.44
C ILE A 73 -2.63 5.16 -0.67
N ASN A 74 -2.92 6.33 -1.22
CA ASN A 74 -2.64 7.60 -0.58
C ASN A 74 -3.43 7.79 0.73
N ILE A 75 -4.68 7.32 0.79
CA ILE A 75 -5.47 7.30 2.04
C ILE A 75 -4.79 6.42 3.09
N ARG A 76 -4.36 5.20 2.72
CA ARG A 76 -3.64 4.29 3.64
C ARG A 76 -2.31 4.89 4.11
N ARG A 77 -1.55 5.52 3.20
CA ARG A 77 -0.31 6.21 3.53
C ARG A 77 -0.54 7.34 4.54
N ARG A 78 -1.56 8.17 4.32
CA ARG A 78 -1.91 9.27 5.23
C ARG A 78 -2.24 8.77 6.63
N ALA A 79 -3.04 7.72 6.73
CA ALA A 79 -3.38 7.10 8.02
C ALA A 79 -2.14 6.55 8.74
N LEU A 80 -1.24 5.87 8.00
CA LEU A 80 0.03 5.38 8.53
C LEU A 80 0.94 6.52 9.00
N TYR A 81 1.04 7.60 8.23
CA TYR A 81 1.86 8.76 8.59
C TYR A 81 1.31 9.45 9.84
N ALA A 82 -0.01 9.60 9.95
CA ALA A 82 -0.65 10.17 11.14
C ALA A 82 -0.37 9.34 12.41
N SER A 83 -0.47 8.01 12.33
CA SER A 83 -0.15 7.12 13.45
C SER A 83 1.31 7.25 13.88
N ARG A 84 2.23 7.11 12.93
CA ARG A 84 3.67 7.20 13.21
C ARG A 84 4.12 8.59 13.69
N ALA A 85 3.51 9.64 13.16
CA ALA A 85 3.78 11.01 13.58
C ALA A 85 3.40 11.23 15.05
N SER A 86 2.21 10.73 15.45
CA SER A 86 1.75 10.76 16.85
C SER A 86 2.70 10.02 17.78
N GLU A 87 3.16 8.82 17.40
CA GLU A 87 4.11 8.02 18.19
C GLU A 87 5.46 8.70 18.40
N ARG A 88 5.88 9.52 17.44
CA ARG A 88 7.19 10.21 17.44
C ARG A 88 7.13 11.68 17.81
N ASN A 89 5.94 12.21 18.12
CA ASN A 89 5.71 13.63 18.40
C ASN A 89 6.24 14.58 17.33
N VAL A 90 6.03 14.22 16.05
CA VAL A 90 6.32 15.05 14.87
C VAL A 90 5.05 15.32 14.09
N SER A 91 5.11 16.26 13.13
CA SER A 91 3.96 16.51 12.24
C SER A 91 3.79 15.38 11.21
N VAL A 92 2.57 15.24 10.67
CA VAL A 92 2.29 14.30 9.59
C VAL A 92 3.14 14.59 8.36
N ASN A 93 3.40 15.86 8.06
CA ASN A 93 4.23 16.27 6.91
C ASN A 93 5.70 15.88 7.11
N GLU A 94 6.25 16.04 8.31
CA GLU A 94 7.61 15.57 8.64
C GLU A 94 7.72 14.05 8.51
N MET A 95 6.70 13.32 8.96
CA MET A 95 6.66 11.88 8.79
C MET A 95 6.57 11.47 7.31
N ALA A 96 5.73 12.12 6.53
CA ALA A 96 5.61 11.88 5.09
C ALA A 96 6.94 12.16 4.36
N ALA A 97 7.63 13.25 4.71
CA ALA A 97 8.95 13.58 4.16
C ALA A 97 10.00 12.51 4.52
N ALA A 98 10.02 12.02 5.76
CA ALA A 98 10.92 10.95 6.17
C ALA A 98 10.69 9.66 5.37
N VAL A 99 9.43 9.29 5.14
CA VAL A 99 9.09 8.12 4.30
C VAL A 99 9.45 8.36 2.83
N ALA A 100 9.27 9.59 2.32
CA ALA A 100 9.72 9.94 0.98
C ALA A 100 11.24 9.71 0.82
N CYS A 101 12.05 10.06 1.81
CA CYS A 101 13.49 9.80 1.78
C CYS A 101 13.80 8.29 1.66
N GLU A 102 13.09 7.44 2.40
CA GLU A 102 13.23 5.98 2.28
C GLU A 102 12.85 5.46 0.89
N ILE A 103 11.76 6.00 0.30
CA ILE A 103 11.31 5.61 -1.04
C ILE A 103 12.32 6.06 -2.10
N PHE A 104 12.78 7.30 -2.04
CA PHE A 104 13.72 7.88 -2.99
C PHE A 104 15.09 7.21 -2.95
N SER A 105 15.51 6.71 -1.79
CA SER A 105 16.80 6.03 -1.62
C SER A 105 16.86 4.62 -2.26
N GLY A 106 15.70 3.94 -2.49
CA GLY A 106 15.79 2.57 -2.95
C GLY A 106 14.54 1.93 -3.56
N ARG A 107 13.40 2.62 -3.63
CA ARG A 107 12.14 2.00 -4.09
C ARG A 107 11.62 2.49 -5.44
N ILE A 108 12.29 3.45 -6.06
CA ILE A 108 11.97 3.91 -7.42
C ILE A 108 12.84 3.11 -8.37
N GLU A 109 12.25 2.36 -9.29
CA GLU A 109 12.99 1.49 -10.21
C GLU A 109 13.46 2.23 -11.46
N VAL A 110 14.43 1.65 -12.16
CA VAL A 110 14.89 2.18 -13.44
C VAL A 110 13.74 2.16 -14.44
N GLY A 111 13.49 3.29 -15.09
CA GLY A 111 12.36 3.51 -16.01
C GLY A 111 11.17 4.17 -15.37
N GLU A 112 11.03 4.14 -14.04
CA GLU A 112 9.91 4.80 -13.37
C GLU A 112 10.06 6.32 -13.31
N ARG A 113 8.92 6.99 -13.27
CA ARG A 113 8.81 8.43 -13.09
C ARG A 113 8.67 8.78 -11.61
N TYR A 114 9.21 9.92 -11.22
CA TYR A 114 9.06 10.48 -9.88
C TYR A 114 9.01 12.00 -9.94
N ARG A 115 8.38 12.63 -8.96
CA ARG A 115 8.34 14.08 -8.82
C ARG A 115 9.31 14.50 -7.73
N ASP A 116 10.32 15.28 -8.10
CA ASP A 116 11.34 15.75 -7.16
C ASP A 116 10.83 16.84 -6.21
N ALA A 117 11.68 17.28 -5.27
CA ALA A 117 11.33 18.30 -4.28
C ALA A 117 11.09 19.69 -4.89
N SER A 118 11.54 19.94 -6.12
CA SER A 118 11.23 21.17 -6.86
C SER A 118 9.89 21.13 -7.60
N GLY A 119 9.19 19.98 -7.54
CA GLY A 119 7.92 19.76 -8.23
C GLY A 119 8.06 19.32 -9.68
N GLN A 120 9.26 18.99 -10.13
CA GLN A 120 9.55 18.53 -11.50
C GLN A 120 9.40 17.03 -11.63
N TRP A 121 8.70 16.57 -12.67
CA TRP A 121 8.66 15.17 -13.02
C TRP A 121 9.93 14.74 -13.73
N ARG A 122 10.58 13.70 -13.18
CA ARG A 122 11.81 13.10 -13.69
C ARG A 122 11.62 11.62 -13.96
N GLN A 123 12.57 11.00 -14.63
CA GLN A 123 12.63 9.56 -14.83
C GLN A 123 13.95 9.03 -14.26
N ARG A 124 13.88 7.98 -13.45
CA ARG A 124 15.08 7.23 -13.08
C ARG A 124 15.56 6.43 -14.28
N THR A 125 16.82 6.63 -14.67
CA THR A 125 17.49 5.82 -15.68
C THR A 125 18.74 5.16 -15.09
N ALA A 126 19.37 4.22 -15.81
CA ALA A 126 20.62 3.63 -15.37
C ALA A 126 21.76 4.66 -15.23
N ALA A 127 21.73 5.73 -16.05
CA ALA A 127 22.73 6.81 -16.04
C ALA A 127 22.34 7.99 -15.13
N GLN A 128 21.07 8.09 -14.74
CA GLN A 128 20.53 9.19 -13.92
C GLN A 128 19.83 8.60 -12.70
N PRO A 129 20.52 8.53 -11.56
CA PRO A 129 19.90 8.08 -10.30
C PRO A 129 18.83 9.06 -9.84
N VAL A 130 18.04 8.63 -8.86
CA VAL A 130 17.00 9.48 -8.26
C VAL A 130 17.66 10.70 -7.61
N ALA A 131 17.13 11.88 -7.92
CA ALA A 131 17.54 13.13 -7.28
C ALA A 131 16.97 13.15 -5.85
N MET A 132 17.83 12.92 -4.86
CA MET A 132 17.44 12.95 -3.45
C MET A 132 17.02 14.36 -3.04
N PRO A 133 15.87 14.51 -2.36
CA PRO A 133 15.49 15.77 -1.75
C PRO A 133 16.55 16.29 -0.77
N SER A 134 16.79 17.58 -0.75
CA SER A 134 17.80 18.21 0.13
C SER A 134 17.47 18.11 1.64
N PHE A 135 16.23 17.84 1.98
CA PHE A 135 15.81 17.60 3.37
C PHE A 135 16.07 16.15 3.84
N CYS A 136 16.51 15.25 2.94
CA CYS A 136 16.85 13.90 3.33
C CYS A 136 18.25 13.85 3.95
N PRO A 137 18.45 13.01 4.99
CA PRO A 137 19.78 12.82 5.56
C PRO A 137 20.72 12.19 4.53
N SER A 138 21.99 12.63 4.55
CA SER A 138 23.10 12.08 3.75
C SER A 138 23.62 10.77 4.31
#